data_eff2a508b149cecf4ca8cda680848be6
#
_entry.id   eff2a508b149cecf4ca8cda680848be6
#
_cell.length_a   1.000
_cell.length_b   1.000
_cell.length_c   1.000
_cell.angle_alpha   90.00
_cell.angle_beta   90.00
_cell.angle_gamma   90.00
#
_symmetry.space_group_name_H-M   'P 1'
#
loop_
_entity.id
_entity.type
_entity.pdbx_description
1 polymer ?
#
loop_
_entity_poly.entity_id
_entity_poly.type
_entity_poly.pdbx_seq_one_letter_code
_entity_poly.pdbx_strand_id
1 'polypeptide(L)'
;MGQVPRPILVPLSLPLAAVVLGALCAASLGHAAEPDEVSVKFRLLAWPHPRGSLPKTILSPKTGKPVEVGFLATLRYLEGNQTKRLRLLPAKPSLPIAYSGIPELAFFSAEASGDRPAFTLSLNPNQRDNLYLLYPKTPQAQFFNVFPVARPTGVQNAGVAVNMTHRPLTLSVDGRGLKLQPGRPLPFRYSLRGKEFVRFEVQVNEPGSSAPKTLVSVKKFLGPNDNPIYLLRRQAPRGKILINSL
;
A
#
# COMPACT_ATOMS: atom_id res chain seq x y z
N MET A 1 -91.26 -17.08 28.50
CA MET A 1 -90.83 -18.42 28.06
C MET A 1 -89.83 -18.19 26.93
N GLY A 2 -88.57 -18.13 27.23
CA GLY A 2 -87.49 -17.90 26.28
C GLY A 2 -86.55 -19.09 26.25
N GLN A 3 -86.42 -19.72 25.06
CA GLN A 3 -85.53 -20.86 24.91
C GLN A 3 -84.09 -20.36 24.75
N VAL A 4 -83.18 -20.95 25.52
CA VAL A 4 -81.74 -20.75 25.42
C VAL A 4 -81.16 -21.69 24.36
N PRO A 5 -80.36 -21.21 23.33
CA PRO A 5 -79.75 -22.13 22.41
C PRO A 5 -78.46 -22.72 23.03
N ARG A 6 -78.21 -23.99 22.71
CA ARG A 6 -77.03 -24.79 23.11
C ARG A 6 -75.82 -24.45 22.25
N PRO A 7 -74.63 -24.43 22.84
CA PRO A 7 -73.41 -24.23 22.01
C PRO A 7 -73.03 -25.52 21.26
N ILE A 8 -72.72 -25.36 19.96
CA ILE A 8 -72.18 -26.41 19.11
C ILE A 8 -70.66 -26.46 19.34
N LEU A 9 -70.16 -27.58 19.83
CA LEU A 9 -68.72 -27.89 19.86
C LEU A 9 -68.27 -28.28 18.45
N VAL A 10 -67.37 -27.48 17.86
CA VAL A 10 -66.66 -27.82 16.65
C VAL A 10 -65.29 -28.42 17.05
N PRO A 11 -64.89 -29.60 16.54
CA PRO A 11 -63.61 -30.16 16.87
C PRO A 11 -62.52 -29.44 16.01
N LEU A 12 -61.54 -28.84 16.70
CA LEU A 12 -60.34 -28.27 16.08
C LEU A 12 -59.39 -29.41 15.69
N SER A 13 -59.43 -29.84 14.47
CA SER A 13 -58.38 -30.68 13.86
C SER A 13 -57.27 -29.76 13.30
N LEU A 14 -56.24 -29.56 14.09
CA LEU A 14 -55.00 -28.92 13.60
C LEU A 14 -54.25 -29.89 12.65
N PRO A 15 -53.91 -29.47 11.46
CA PRO A 15 -53.11 -30.33 10.57
C PRO A 15 -51.66 -30.37 11.06
N LEU A 16 -51.18 -31.59 11.26
CA LEU A 16 -49.80 -31.96 11.64
C LEU A 16 -48.72 -31.57 10.56
N ALA A 17 -49.12 -30.87 9.51
CA ALA A 17 -48.26 -30.51 8.39
C ALA A 17 -47.39 -29.24 8.61
N ALA A 18 -47.64 -28.44 9.64
CA ALA A 18 -46.91 -27.17 9.84
C ALA A 18 -45.58 -27.28 10.61
N VAL A 19 -45.29 -28.44 11.24
CA VAL A 19 -44.11 -28.63 12.10
C VAL A 19 -42.88 -29.09 11.28
N VAL A 20 -43.08 -29.69 10.11
CA VAL A 20 -41.96 -30.25 9.32
C VAL A 20 -41.29 -29.16 8.43
N LEU A 21 -41.96 -28.06 8.08
CA LEU A 21 -41.38 -26.99 7.27
C LEU A 21 -40.50 -26.02 8.06
N GLY A 22 -40.62 -25.95 9.38
CA GLY A 22 -39.80 -25.09 10.24
C GLY A 22 -38.40 -25.63 10.52
N ALA A 23 -38.19 -26.94 10.39
CA ALA A 23 -36.88 -27.56 10.65
C ALA A 23 -35.90 -27.56 9.46
N LEU A 24 -36.39 -27.31 8.25
CA LEU A 24 -35.51 -27.25 7.04
C LEU A 24 -34.96 -25.85 6.73
N CYS A 25 -35.52 -24.79 7.33
CA CYS A 25 -34.97 -23.43 7.13
C CYS A 25 -33.86 -23.06 8.12
N ALA A 26 -33.60 -23.85 9.13
CA ALA A 26 -32.54 -23.58 10.12
C ALA A 26 -31.17 -24.17 9.76
N ALA A 27 -31.06 -24.94 8.68
CA ALA A 27 -29.83 -25.66 8.32
C ALA A 27 -28.97 -24.94 7.27
N SER A 28 -29.33 -23.71 6.83
CA SER A 28 -28.53 -22.93 5.85
C SER A 28 -28.13 -21.56 6.36
N LEU A 29 -27.88 -21.42 7.66
CA LEU A 29 -26.94 -20.41 8.13
C LEU A 29 -25.55 -20.91 7.72
N GLY A 30 -25.21 -20.59 6.45
CA GLY A 30 -23.90 -20.85 5.93
C GLY A 30 -22.88 -20.31 6.93
N HIS A 31 -22.04 -21.21 7.44
CA HIS A 31 -20.81 -20.78 8.08
C HIS A 31 -20.11 -19.90 7.06
N ALA A 32 -20.12 -18.58 7.26
CA ALA A 32 -19.21 -17.71 6.58
C ALA A 32 -17.84 -18.30 6.91
N ALA A 33 -17.16 -18.88 5.93
CA ALA A 33 -15.83 -19.41 6.11
C ALA A 33 -15.03 -18.31 6.78
N GLU A 34 -14.46 -18.57 7.95
CA GLU A 34 -13.55 -17.64 8.60
C GLU A 34 -12.48 -17.33 7.54
N PRO A 35 -12.18 -16.05 7.30
CA PRO A 35 -11.15 -15.71 6.31
C PRO A 35 -9.85 -16.36 6.73
N ASP A 36 -9.25 -17.14 5.82
CA ASP A 36 -7.97 -17.82 6.06
C ASP A 36 -6.96 -16.83 6.65
N GLU A 37 -6.42 -17.14 7.82
CA GLU A 37 -5.38 -16.32 8.43
C GLU A 37 -4.10 -16.37 7.57
N VAL A 38 -3.47 -15.23 7.40
CA VAL A 38 -2.19 -15.10 6.68
C VAL A 38 -1.07 -14.72 7.64
N SER A 39 0.11 -15.28 7.43
CA SER A 39 1.33 -14.87 8.12
C SER A 39 2.31 -14.30 7.10
N VAL A 40 2.57 -12.99 7.18
CA VAL A 40 3.35 -12.27 6.18
C VAL A 40 4.34 -11.30 6.82
N LYS A 41 5.41 -10.98 6.06
CA LYS A 41 6.28 -9.86 6.36
C LYS A 41 6.15 -8.82 5.27
N PHE A 42 5.97 -7.56 5.65
CA PHE A 42 5.85 -6.47 4.69
C PHE A 42 6.56 -5.20 5.19
N ARG A 43 6.76 -4.25 4.29
CA ARG A 43 7.30 -2.92 4.57
C ARG A 43 6.43 -1.86 3.94
N LEU A 44 6.37 -0.70 4.56
CA LEU A 44 5.69 0.49 4.05
C LEU A 44 6.73 1.51 3.62
N LEU A 45 6.58 2.04 2.41
CA LEU A 45 7.40 3.12 1.87
C LEU A 45 6.56 4.38 1.81
N ALA A 46 6.88 5.33 2.67
CA ALA A 46 6.16 6.59 2.68
C ALA A 46 6.63 7.50 1.53
N TRP A 47 5.69 8.14 0.86
CA TRP A 47 5.95 9.20 -0.10
C TRP A 47 6.74 10.35 0.55
N PRO A 48 7.65 11.04 -0.18
CA PRO A 48 8.27 12.27 0.32
C PRO A 48 7.21 13.30 0.67
N HIS A 49 7.50 14.16 1.63
CA HIS A 49 6.56 15.15 2.16
C HIS A 49 5.68 15.79 1.09
N PRO A 50 4.34 15.87 1.31
CA PRO A 50 3.49 16.76 0.55
C PRO A 50 3.98 18.21 0.68
N ARG A 51 3.74 19.02 -0.33
CA ARG A 51 4.04 20.47 -0.23
C ARG A 51 3.32 21.03 1.00
N GLY A 52 4.06 21.58 1.94
CA GLY A 52 3.52 22.28 3.11
C GLY A 52 3.54 21.51 4.43
N SER A 53 3.93 20.22 4.48
CA SER A 53 4.18 19.59 5.77
C SER A 53 5.54 20.07 6.30
N LEU A 54 5.52 20.89 7.33
CA LEU A 54 6.73 21.30 8.05
C LEU A 54 7.29 20.09 8.83
N PRO A 55 8.62 19.86 8.80
CA PRO A 55 9.23 18.88 9.66
C PRO A 55 8.99 19.28 11.12
N LYS A 56 8.52 18.32 11.93
CA LYS A 56 8.44 18.55 13.39
C LYS A 56 9.87 18.47 13.95
N THR A 57 10.28 19.51 14.63
CA THR A 57 11.54 19.54 15.38
C THR A 57 11.34 18.80 16.70
N ILE A 58 12.13 17.75 16.93
CA ILE A 58 12.20 17.06 18.23
C ILE A 58 13.61 17.17 18.79
N LEU A 59 13.74 17.10 20.11
CA LEU A 59 15.05 17.00 20.73
C LEU A 59 15.58 15.56 20.55
N SER A 60 16.79 15.44 20.05
CA SER A 60 17.46 14.14 19.96
C SER A 60 17.68 13.58 21.36
N PRO A 61 17.19 12.38 21.69
CA PRO A 61 17.42 11.79 23.01
C PRO A 61 18.90 11.49 23.29
N LYS A 62 19.75 11.45 22.25
CA LYS A 62 21.19 11.21 22.39
C LYS A 62 22.02 12.49 22.55
N THR A 63 21.62 13.59 21.99
CA THR A 63 22.44 14.81 21.91
C THR A 63 21.78 16.04 22.51
N GLY A 64 20.50 15.96 22.89
CA GLY A 64 19.72 17.11 23.36
C GLY A 64 19.52 18.23 22.31
N LYS A 65 20.05 18.08 21.09
CA LYS A 65 19.95 19.09 20.04
C LYS A 65 18.65 18.93 19.25
N PRO A 66 18.07 20.02 18.76
CA PRO A 66 16.91 19.96 17.87
C PRO A 66 17.25 19.17 16.60
N VAL A 67 16.47 18.12 16.32
CA VAL A 67 16.57 17.34 15.09
C VAL A 67 15.24 17.46 14.38
N GLU A 68 15.28 17.89 13.13
CA GLU A 68 14.10 17.86 12.28
C GLU A 68 13.74 16.42 11.94
N VAL A 69 12.71 15.91 12.57
CA VAL A 69 12.14 14.59 12.25
C VAL A 69 10.83 14.80 11.51
N GLY A 70 10.93 14.73 10.21
CA GLY A 70 9.76 14.72 9.36
C GLY A 70 9.08 13.36 9.41
N PHE A 71 8.06 13.18 10.27
CA PHE A 71 7.16 12.06 10.14
C PHE A 71 6.11 12.38 9.08
N LEU A 72 5.91 11.50 8.12
CA LEU A 72 4.80 11.62 7.19
C LEU A 72 3.49 11.35 7.91
N ALA A 73 3.46 10.29 8.71
CA ALA A 73 2.30 9.92 9.51
C ALA A 73 2.71 9.06 10.72
N THR A 74 1.91 9.12 11.77
CA THR A 74 1.85 8.10 12.81
C THR A 74 0.59 7.28 12.57
N LEU A 75 0.76 5.99 12.38
CA LEU A 75 -0.31 5.03 12.09
C LEU A 75 -0.53 4.10 13.28
N ARG A 76 -1.74 3.59 13.41
CA ARG A 76 -2.09 2.49 14.29
C ARG A 76 -2.76 1.39 13.48
N TYR A 77 -2.57 0.15 13.87
CA TYR A 77 -3.26 -1.03 13.34
C TYR A 77 -3.49 -2.05 14.45
N LEU A 78 -4.41 -2.96 14.23
CA LEU A 78 -4.71 -4.04 15.16
C LEU A 78 -3.99 -5.32 14.71
N GLU A 79 -3.35 -5.99 15.66
CA GLU A 79 -2.82 -7.34 15.50
C GLU A 79 -3.39 -8.19 16.64
N GLY A 80 -4.33 -9.06 16.32
CA GLY A 80 -5.19 -9.66 17.32
C GLY A 80 -5.91 -8.58 18.15
N ASN A 81 -5.79 -8.63 19.48
CA ASN A 81 -6.37 -7.65 20.40
C ASN A 81 -5.41 -6.50 20.76
N GLN A 82 -4.26 -6.39 20.11
CA GLN A 82 -3.25 -5.38 20.44
C GLN A 82 -3.22 -4.27 19.40
N THR A 83 -3.29 -3.02 19.87
CA THR A 83 -3.04 -1.86 19.03
C THR A 83 -1.55 -1.63 18.87
N LYS A 84 -1.03 -1.76 17.67
CA LYS A 84 0.36 -1.44 17.30
C LYS A 84 0.44 -0.03 16.73
N ARG A 85 1.56 0.64 16.97
CA ARG A 85 1.84 1.99 16.42
C ARG A 85 3.06 1.95 15.53
N LEU A 86 2.99 2.68 14.42
CA LEU A 86 4.04 2.78 13.42
C LEU A 86 4.25 4.24 13.03
N ARG A 87 5.51 4.67 13.00
CA ARG A 87 5.89 5.99 12.49
C ARG A 87 6.54 5.85 11.13
N LEU A 88 6.04 6.58 10.14
CA LEU A 88 6.54 6.56 8.77
C LEU A 88 7.43 7.77 8.52
N LEU A 89 8.65 7.49 8.09
CA LEU A 89 9.59 8.51 7.62
C LEU A 89 9.42 8.73 6.11
N PRO A 90 9.46 9.98 5.62
CA PRO A 90 9.35 10.25 4.19
C PRO A 90 10.47 9.60 3.39
N ALA A 91 10.14 9.02 2.25
CA ALA A 91 11.08 8.39 1.33
C ALA A 91 11.99 7.31 1.94
N LYS A 92 11.60 6.76 3.10
CA LYS A 92 12.29 5.64 3.74
C LYS A 92 11.33 4.47 3.95
N PRO A 93 11.71 3.24 3.59
CA PRO A 93 10.94 2.07 3.97
C PRO A 93 10.90 1.93 5.49
N SER A 94 9.77 1.45 6.02
CA SER A 94 9.71 1.00 7.41
C SER A 94 10.65 -0.18 7.66
N LEU A 95 10.89 -0.49 8.92
CA LEU A 95 11.38 -1.82 9.28
C LEU A 95 10.36 -2.87 8.82
N PRO A 96 10.80 -4.12 8.58
CA PRO A 96 9.89 -5.22 8.28
C PRO A 96 8.86 -5.37 9.40
N ILE A 97 7.59 -5.44 9.02
CA ILE A 97 6.46 -5.65 9.92
C ILE A 97 6.05 -7.10 9.73
N ALA A 98 6.16 -7.92 10.78
CA ALA A 98 5.58 -9.24 10.82
C ALA A 98 4.11 -9.11 11.24
N TYR A 99 3.23 -9.80 10.57
CA TYR A 99 1.78 -9.78 10.83
C TYR A 99 1.18 -11.16 10.64
N SER A 100 0.32 -11.56 11.58
CA SER A 100 -0.53 -12.74 11.47
C SER A 100 -1.97 -12.35 11.74
N GLY A 101 -2.89 -12.72 10.86
CA GLY A 101 -4.30 -12.40 10.97
C GLY A 101 -5.00 -12.41 9.61
N ILE A 102 -6.12 -11.73 9.51
CA ILE A 102 -6.92 -11.67 8.28
C ILE A 102 -6.13 -11.00 7.13
N PRO A 103 -6.35 -11.41 5.85
CA PRO A 103 -5.60 -10.87 4.71
C PRO A 103 -5.83 -9.37 4.46
N GLU A 104 -6.87 -8.77 5.02
CA GLU A 104 -7.13 -7.33 4.93
C GLU A 104 -6.74 -6.63 6.24
N LEU A 105 -5.67 -5.84 6.20
CA LEU A 105 -5.15 -5.09 7.35
C LEU A 105 -5.45 -3.60 7.22
N ALA A 106 -6.29 -3.07 8.10
CA ALA A 106 -6.63 -1.66 8.16
C ALA A 106 -5.64 -0.87 9.02
N PHE A 107 -5.20 0.28 8.48
CA PHE A 107 -4.38 1.25 9.18
C PHE A 107 -5.16 2.53 9.44
N PHE A 108 -5.03 3.08 10.63
CA PHE A 108 -5.69 4.30 11.07
C PHE A 108 -4.65 5.38 11.36
N SER A 109 -4.98 6.63 11.08
CA SER A 109 -4.15 7.75 11.54
C SER A 109 -4.24 7.85 13.06
N ALA A 110 -3.09 7.96 13.74
CA ALA A 110 -3.09 8.16 15.19
C ALA A 110 -3.55 9.57 15.58
N GLU A 111 -3.56 10.51 14.64
CA GLU A 111 -3.91 11.92 14.84
C GLU A 111 -5.37 12.24 14.44
N ALA A 112 -6.02 11.33 13.70
CA ALA A 112 -7.42 11.51 13.32
C ALA A 112 -8.35 10.92 14.38
N SER A 113 -9.30 11.72 14.84
CA SER A 113 -10.44 11.27 15.60
C SER A 113 -11.43 10.61 14.64
N GLY A 114 -11.55 9.28 14.67
CA GLY A 114 -12.55 8.56 13.88
C GLY A 114 -12.13 7.13 13.53
N ASP A 115 -13.13 6.33 13.16
CA ASP A 115 -12.98 4.91 12.84
C ASP A 115 -12.71 4.64 11.35
N ARG A 116 -12.52 5.72 10.56
CA ARG A 116 -12.22 5.56 9.14
C ARG A 116 -10.76 5.19 8.93
N PRO A 117 -10.46 4.07 8.24
CA PRO A 117 -9.10 3.70 7.92
C PRO A 117 -8.40 4.76 7.05
N ALA A 118 -7.16 5.07 7.36
CA ALA A 118 -6.28 5.86 6.50
C ALA A 118 -6.01 5.13 5.19
N PHE A 119 -5.90 3.82 5.25
CA PHE A 119 -5.84 2.87 4.13
C PHE A 119 -6.00 1.44 4.63
N THR A 120 -6.26 0.52 3.69
CA THR A 120 -6.29 -0.92 3.93
C THR A 120 -5.28 -1.60 3.02
N LEU A 121 -4.58 -2.60 3.52
CA LEU A 121 -3.68 -3.47 2.76
C LEU A 121 -4.38 -4.79 2.49
N SER A 122 -4.38 -5.23 1.24
CA SER A 122 -4.63 -6.63 0.90
C SER A 122 -3.30 -7.38 0.91
N LEU A 123 -3.12 -8.27 1.86
CA LEU A 123 -1.88 -9.00 2.09
C LEU A 123 -1.90 -10.31 1.30
N ASN A 124 -0.85 -10.54 0.50
CA ASN A 124 -0.70 -11.77 -0.27
C ASN A 124 0.37 -12.67 0.39
N PRO A 125 0.01 -13.84 0.95
CA PRO A 125 0.95 -14.72 1.62
C PRO A 125 1.98 -15.33 0.66
N ASN A 126 1.66 -15.42 -0.63
CA ASN A 126 2.54 -15.97 -1.65
C ASN A 126 3.61 -14.98 -2.14
N GLN A 127 3.50 -13.72 -1.77
CA GLN A 127 4.45 -12.69 -2.18
C GLN A 127 5.52 -12.50 -1.11
N ARG A 128 6.76 -12.85 -1.45
CA ARG A 128 7.93 -12.53 -0.62
C ARG A 128 8.27 -11.04 -0.75
N ASP A 129 8.79 -10.42 0.31
CA ASP A 129 9.19 -9.00 0.32
C ASP A 129 8.07 -8.03 -0.13
N ASN A 130 6.92 -8.12 0.51
CA ASN A 130 5.80 -7.20 0.29
C ASN A 130 6.23 -5.76 0.66
N LEU A 131 6.39 -4.91 -0.34
CA LEU A 131 6.62 -3.48 -0.18
C LEU A 131 5.42 -2.71 -0.70
N TYR A 132 4.84 -1.86 0.13
CA TYR A 132 3.70 -1.02 -0.24
C TYR A 132 4.10 0.46 -0.22
N LEU A 133 3.92 1.15 -1.34
CA LEU A 133 4.08 2.59 -1.44
C LEU A 133 2.81 3.28 -0.99
N LEU A 134 2.93 4.16 -0.01
CA LEU A 134 1.86 5.01 0.49
C LEU A 134 1.95 6.39 -0.14
N TYR A 135 1.00 6.72 -1.01
CA TYR A 135 0.88 8.02 -1.66
C TYR A 135 -0.25 8.82 -1.01
N PRO A 136 0.01 9.97 -0.38
CA PRO A 136 -1.02 10.74 0.31
C PRO A 136 -2.07 11.25 -0.67
N LYS A 137 -3.35 11.09 -0.33
CA LYS A 137 -4.50 11.61 -1.08
C LYS A 137 -4.66 13.13 -0.89
N THR A 138 -4.23 13.62 0.28
CA THR A 138 -4.33 15.02 0.65
C THR A 138 -2.99 15.54 1.16
N PRO A 139 -2.74 16.87 1.12
CA PRO A 139 -1.52 17.45 1.68
C PRO A 139 -1.29 17.12 3.17
N GLN A 140 -2.37 16.89 3.93
CA GLN A 140 -2.32 16.57 5.37
C GLN A 140 -1.89 15.12 5.65
N ALA A 141 -1.79 14.28 4.60
CA ALA A 141 -1.38 12.89 4.71
C ALA A 141 -2.20 12.07 5.74
N GLN A 142 -3.51 12.32 5.81
CA GLN A 142 -4.42 11.55 6.67
C GLN A 142 -4.91 10.27 5.98
N PHE A 143 -5.03 10.30 4.64
CA PHE A 143 -5.48 9.19 3.82
C PHE A 143 -4.48 8.92 2.70
N PHE A 144 -4.32 7.64 2.35
CA PHE A 144 -3.33 7.19 1.37
C PHE A 144 -3.95 6.33 0.28
N ASN A 145 -3.43 6.48 -0.94
CA ASN A 145 -3.48 5.45 -1.95
C ASN A 145 -2.32 4.48 -1.69
N VAL A 146 -2.58 3.20 -1.86
CA VAL A 146 -1.59 2.15 -1.65
C VAL A 146 -1.27 1.48 -2.97
N PHE A 147 0.03 1.35 -3.27
CA PHE A 147 0.50 0.67 -4.46
C PHE A 147 1.48 -0.43 -4.05
N PRO A 148 1.19 -1.70 -4.36
CA PRO A 148 2.16 -2.76 -4.15
C PRO A 148 3.37 -2.54 -5.07
N VAL A 149 4.59 -2.68 -4.51
CA VAL A 149 5.85 -2.58 -5.23
C VAL A 149 6.47 -3.98 -5.22
N ALA A 150 6.07 -4.80 -6.19
CA ALA A 150 6.56 -6.16 -6.29
C ALA A 150 7.88 -6.20 -7.07
N ARG A 151 8.90 -6.87 -6.52
CA ARG A 151 10.08 -7.25 -7.31
C ARG A 151 9.67 -8.27 -8.37
N PRO A 152 10.17 -8.14 -9.61
CA PRO A 152 9.97 -9.18 -10.61
C PRO A 152 10.64 -10.48 -10.13
N THR A 153 9.85 -11.51 -9.81
CA THR A 153 10.38 -12.83 -9.42
C THR A 153 10.41 -13.76 -10.61
N GLY A 154 11.47 -14.57 -10.73
CA GLY A 154 11.62 -15.51 -11.85
C GLY A 154 11.88 -14.87 -13.22
N VAL A 155 12.13 -13.56 -13.26
CA VAL A 155 12.41 -12.81 -14.49
C VAL A 155 13.81 -12.23 -14.42
N GLN A 156 14.68 -12.64 -15.32
CA GLN A 156 16.03 -12.10 -15.41
C GLN A 156 16.01 -10.70 -16.05
N ASN A 157 17.02 -9.89 -15.70
CA ASN A 157 17.26 -8.56 -16.27
C ASN A 157 16.04 -7.65 -16.16
N ALA A 158 15.37 -7.69 -15.04
CA ALA A 158 14.18 -6.91 -14.77
C ALA A 158 14.32 -6.10 -13.47
N GLY A 159 13.56 -5.03 -13.34
CA GLY A 159 13.49 -4.22 -12.13
C GLY A 159 12.18 -3.46 -12.08
N VAL A 160 12.01 -2.67 -11.02
CA VAL A 160 10.87 -1.76 -10.86
C VAL A 160 11.37 -0.35 -10.61
N ALA A 161 10.79 0.62 -11.28
CA ALA A 161 11.03 2.03 -11.04
C ALA A 161 9.79 2.70 -10.44
N VAL A 162 10.00 3.55 -9.44
CA VAL A 162 8.95 4.33 -8.79
C VAL A 162 9.30 5.80 -8.87
N ASN A 163 8.46 6.58 -9.52
CA ASN A 163 8.60 8.03 -9.56
C ASN A 163 8.01 8.65 -8.29
N MET A 164 8.88 9.06 -7.38
CA MET A 164 8.52 9.72 -6.13
C MET A 164 8.58 11.27 -6.25
N THR A 165 8.40 11.81 -7.43
CA THR A 165 8.25 13.25 -7.66
C THR A 165 6.78 13.59 -7.98
N HIS A 166 6.43 14.88 -7.99
CA HIS A 166 5.04 15.30 -8.26
C HIS A 166 4.73 15.53 -9.75
N ARG A 167 5.66 15.19 -10.64
CA ARG A 167 5.47 15.36 -12.08
C ARG A 167 5.82 14.06 -12.83
N PRO A 168 5.22 13.82 -13.98
CA PRO A 168 5.64 12.71 -14.85
C PRO A 168 7.11 12.86 -15.24
N LEU A 169 7.81 11.72 -15.31
CA LEU A 169 9.20 11.61 -15.76
C LEU A 169 9.27 10.55 -16.86
N THR A 170 10.32 10.62 -17.65
CA THR A 170 10.71 9.54 -18.54
C THR A 170 11.99 8.91 -18.00
N LEU A 171 11.97 7.61 -17.74
CA LEU A 171 13.16 6.82 -17.43
C LEU A 171 13.62 6.14 -18.72
N SER A 172 14.79 6.47 -19.19
CA SER A 172 15.45 5.74 -20.28
C SER A 172 16.35 4.67 -19.69
N VAL A 173 16.15 3.42 -20.09
CA VAL A 173 16.98 2.27 -19.74
C VAL A 173 17.63 1.75 -21.02
N ASP A 174 18.95 1.93 -21.15
CA ASP A 174 19.71 1.61 -22.39
C ASP A 174 19.07 2.20 -23.66
N GLY A 175 18.57 3.45 -23.60
CA GLY A 175 17.94 4.14 -24.71
C GLY A 175 16.43 3.89 -24.87
N ARG A 176 15.83 2.96 -24.12
CA ARG A 176 14.38 2.72 -24.14
C ARG A 176 13.65 3.59 -23.12
N GLY A 177 12.84 4.51 -23.60
CA GLY A 177 12.09 5.43 -22.76
C GLY A 177 10.82 4.81 -22.15
N LEU A 178 10.65 4.98 -20.85
CA LEU A 178 9.49 4.53 -20.05
C LEU A 178 8.85 5.74 -19.37
N LYS A 179 7.57 5.97 -19.58
CA LYS A 179 6.83 7.06 -18.92
C LYS A 179 6.46 6.66 -17.50
N LEU A 180 7.03 7.33 -16.51
CA LEU A 180 6.79 7.11 -15.09
C LEU A 180 5.80 8.14 -14.54
N GLN A 181 4.60 7.70 -14.20
CA GLN A 181 3.64 8.53 -13.48
C GLN A 181 4.01 8.64 -11.99
N PRO A 182 3.72 9.78 -11.33
CA PRO A 182 3.91 9.92 -9.90
C PRO A 182 3.22 8.81 -9.10
N GLY A 183 3.96 8.18 -8.18
CA GLY A 183 3.44 7.17 -7.27
C GLY A 183 3.17 5.79 -7.86
N ARG A 184 3.23 5.62 -9.17
CA ARG A 184 2.94 4.32 -9.79
C ARG A 184 4.22 3.54 -10.04
N PRO A 185 4.40 2.35 -9.42
CA PRO A 185 5.49 1.44 -9.76
C PRO A 185 5.37 0.97 -11.21
N LEU A 186 6.47 0.98 -11.94
CA LEU A 186 6.52 0.51 -13.31
C LEU A 186 7.65 -0.51 -13.47
N PRO A 187 7.37 -1.75 -13.91
CA PRO A 187 8.40 -2.71 -14.23
C PRO A 187 9.18 -2.29 -15.47
N PHE A 188 10.48 -2.59 -15.48
CA PHE A 188 11.35 -2.39 -16.64
C PHE A 188 12.24 -3.60 -16.87
N ARG A 189 12.80 -3.68 -18.09
CA ARG A 189 13.81 -4.67 -18.45
C ARG A 189 15.09 -3.95 -18.91
N TYR A 190 16.24 -4.59 -18.69
CA TYR A 190 17.54 -4.13 -19.14
C TYR A 190 18.28 -5.24 -19.89
N SER A 191 19.34 -4.91 -20.59
CA SER A 191 20.13 -5.86 -21.35
C SER A 191 21.59 -5.81 -20.90
N LEU A 192 22.13 -6.98 -20.57
CA LEU A 192 23.55 -7.15 -20.19
C LEU A 192 24.43 -7.66 -21.35
N ARG A 193 23.91 -7.73 -22.59
CA ARG A 193 24.66 -8.26 -23.75
C ARG A 193 26.00 -7.56 -23.91
N GLY A 194 27.09 -8.23 -23.48
CA GLY A 194 28.46 -7.71 -23.58
C GLY A 194 28.74 -6.39 -22.84
N LYS A 195 27.90 -6.01 -21.89
CA LYS A 195 28.03 -4.77 -21.12
C LYS A 195 28.22 -5.06 -19.64
N GLU A 196 29.12 -4.32 -19.00
CA GLU A 196 29.33 -4.35 -17.55
C GLU A 196 28.33 -3.48 -16.78
N PHE A 197 27.62 -2.58 -17.47
CA PHE A 197 26.72 -1.63 -16.82
C PHE A 197 25.49 -1.34 -17.69
N VAL A 198 24.40 -0.98 -17.00
CA VAL A 198 23.15 -0.47 -17.59
C VAL A 198 23.12 1.05 -17.43
N ARG A 199 22.81 1.78 -18.50
CA ARG A 199 22.66 3.23 -18.47
C ARG A 199 21.22 3.60 -18.14
N PHE A 200 21.06 4.43 -17.12
CA PHE A 200 19.78 5.01 -16.72
C PHE A 200 19.83 6.52 -16.91
N GLU A 201 18.83 7.06 -17.61
CA GLU A 201 18.67 8.50 -17.79
C GLU A 201 17.25 8.89 -17.36
N VAL A 202 17.14 9.93 -16.54
CA VAL A 202 15.85 10.50 -16.16
C VAL A 202 15.66 11.79 -16.91
N GLN A 203 14.55 11.89 -17.62
CA GLN A 203 14.22 13.01 -18.47
C GLN A 203 12.85 13.59 -18.08
N VAL A 204 12.66 14.87 -18.38
CA VAL A 204 11.41 15.58 -18.23
C VAL A 204 11.08 16.32 -19.54
N ASN A 205 9.81 16.31 -19.91
CA ASN A 205 9.33 17.18 -20.97
C ASN A 205 9.00 18.54 -20.34
N GLU A 206 9.71 19.59 -20.76
CA GLU A 206 9.37 20.96 -20.37
C GLU A 206 8.31 21.53 -21.32
N PRO A 207 7.31 22.25 -20.80
CA PRO A 207 6.34 22.93 -21.66
C PRO A 207 7.04 23.83 -22.67
N GLY A 208 6.68 23.73 -23.96
CA GLY A 208 7.26 24.54 -25.02
C GLY A 208 8.60 24.04 -25.58
N SER A 209 9.18 22.93 -25.05
CA SER A 209 10.39 22.32 -25.61
C SER A 209 10.04 21.12 -26.48
N SER A 210 10.62 21.06 -27.68
CA SER A 210 10.50 19.91 -28.59
C SER A 210 11.35 18.71 -28.17
N ALA A 211 12.37 18.93 -27.32
CA ALA A 211 13.28 17.89 -26.86
C ALA A 211 13.18 17.69 -25.34
N PRO A 212 13.20 16.43 -24.85
CA PRO A 212 13.23 16.15 -23.44
C PRO A 212 14.56 16.61 -22.83
N LYS A 213 14.49 17.22 -21.64
CA LYS A 213 15.65 17.62 -20.85
C LYS A 213 16.11 16.48 -19.95
N THR A 214 17.36 16.06 -20.10
CA THR A 214 17.97 15.07 -19.19
C THR A 214 18.29 15.72 -17.84
N LEU A 215 17.71 15.17 -16.77
CA LEU A 215 17.91 15.63 -15.39
C LEU A 215 19.06 14.89 -14.70
N VAL A 216 19.23 13.60 -15.03
CA VAL A 216 20.29 12.76 -14.47
C VAL A 216 20.60 11.62 -15.44
N SER A 217 21.88 11.27 -15.54
CA SER A 217 22.38 10.10 -16.26
C SER A 217 23.34 9.36 -15.35
N VAL A 218 23.10 8.07 -15.12
CA VAL A 218 23.93 7.21 -14.27
C VAL A 218 24.16 5.86 -14.92
N LYS A 219 25.31 5.26 -14.64
CA LYS A 219 25.63 3.87 -14.97
C LYS A 219 25.50 3.03 -13.72
N LYS A 220 24.88 1.87 -13.80
CA LYS A 220 24.71 0.91 -12.70
C LYS A 220 25.23 -0.44 -13.14
N PHE A 221 26.07 -1.02 -12.31
CA PHE A 221 26.45 -2.43 -12.46
C PHE A 221 25.27 -3.28 -11.95
N LEU A 222 24.79 -4.15 -12.79
CA LEU A 222 23.65 -5.03 -12.47
C LEU A 222 23.97 -6.45 -12.92
N GLY A 223 23.67 -7.41 -12.06
CA GLY A 223 23.62 -8.81 -12.42
C GLY A 223 22.26 -9.22 -13.02
N PRO A 224 22.17 -10.40 -13.64
CA PRO A 224 20.94 -10.84 -14.30
C PRO A 224 19.76 -11.06 -13.33
N ASN A 225 20.04 -11.28 -12.04
CA ASN A 225 19.04 -11.59 -11.01
C ASN A 225 18.92 -10.49 -9.94
N ASP A 226 19.51 -9.31 -10.14
CA ASP A 226 19.51 -8.26 -9.12
C ASP A 226 18.10 -7.72 -8.83
N ASN A 227 17.24 -7.70 -9.82
CA ASN A 227 15.84 -7.25 -9.73
C ASN A 227 15.68 -5.97 -8.89
N PRO A 228 16.37 -4.86 -9.25
CA PRO A 228 16.43 -3.67 -8.43
C PRO A 228 15.08 -2.95 -8.36
N ILE A 229 14.82 -2.32 -7.21
CA ILE A 229 13.76 -1.31 -7.09
C ILE A 229 14.45 0.06 -7.08
N TYR A 230 14.16 0.88 -8.08
CA TYR A 230 14.68 2.24 -8.17
C TYR A 230 13.66 3.27 -7.75
N LEU A 231 14.03 4.09 -6.78
CA LEU A 231 13.23 5.23 -6.33
C LEU A 231 13.81 6.51 -6.96
N LEU A 232 13.02 7.15 -7.82
CA LEU A 232 13.35 8.44 -8.40
C LEU A 232 12.78 9.53 -7.51
N ARG A 233 13.62 10.20 -6.73
CA ARG A 233 13.20 11.24 -5.79
C ARG A 233 13.97 12.53 -5.99
N ARG A 234 13.37 13.65 -5.59
CA ARG A 234 14.06 14.94 -5.52
C ARG A 234 14.75 15.07 -4.16
N GLN A 235 16.01 15.50 -4.12
CA GLN A 235 16.77 15.65 -2.88
C GLN A 235 16.21 16.76 -1.98
N ALA A 236 15.71 17.83 -2.58
CA ALA A 236 15.07 18.97 -1.91
C ALA A 236 14.09 19.62 -2.90
N PRO A 237 13.24 20.59 -2.48
CA PRO A 237 12.24 21.20 -3.37
C PRO A 237 12.78 21.71 -4.72
N ARG A 238 14.04 22.13 -4.77
CA ARG A 238 14.73 22.56 -6.01
C ARG A 238 15.97 21.73 -6.34
N GLY A 239 16.21 20.63 -5.62
CA GLY A 239 17.39 19.79 -5.76
C GLY A 239 17.36 18.85 -6.97
N LYS A 240 18.48 18.18 -7.19
CA LYS A 240 18.67 17.19 -8.27
C LYS A 240 17.77 15.97 -8.05
N ILE A 241 17.39 15.32 -9.13
CA ILE A 241 16.77 13.99 -9.08
C ILE A 241 17.84 12.97 -8.69
N LEU A 242 17.51 12.09 -7.76
CA LEU A 242 18.36 10.96 -7.37
C LEU A 242 17.67 9.66 -7.76
N ILE A 243 18.49 8.69 -8.16
CA ILE A 243 18.07 7.30 -8.37
C ILE A 243 18.66 6.47 -7.24
N ASN A 244 17.81 6.11 -6.27
CA ASN A 244 18.21 5.27 -5.15
C ASN A 244 17.75 3.83 -5.40
N SER A 245 18.61 2.87 -5.08
CA SER A 245 18.27 1.45 -5.07
C SER A 245 17.79 1.05 -3.67
N LEU A 246 16.78 0.15 -3.62
CA LEU A 246 16.33 -0.57 -2.44
C LEU A 246 16.77 -2.02 -2.51
#